data_c7babda92e5015db836b5e784acd53ce
#
_entry.id   c7babda92e5015db836b5e784acd53ce
#
_cell.length_a   1.000
_cell.length_b   1.000
_cell.length_c   1.000
_cell.angle_alpha   90.00
_cell.angle_beta   90.00
_cell.angle_gamma   90.00
#
_symmetry.space_group_name_H-M   'P 1'
#
loop_
_entity.id
_entity.type
_entity.pdbx_description
1 polymer ?
#
loop_
_entity_poly.entity_id
_entity_poly.type
_entity_poly.pdbx_seq_one_letter_code
_entity_poly.pdbx_strand_id
1 'polypeptide(L)'
;MASLESVFDRDLLLSYMSADPIRQTPFWQSGAFASDNRIPKLLAAGSQDFTVPYIMDIDGNLESNYSNTILTDIAMPRGIEAGKMKGMVNYLNEGYVEANLTRALTGVEPLREIAKQIDGVWAQQAEIRAVATVNGVLNFDQANGKALSLDISKATADATSKFTVDAFIDAEALMQEKYQGNGAIIVHPKVAAAMRKQNLIEKLNYSSDLPPVEVYNGRAVVQSTRGTIIGTGANAKYVSVLVNQNAFAAESVANSRDLILSATEQTGNGGGHVTLWTRRDMLVHPMGFSFNTDAVLTGGTKNEALSASWSDLTNAANWSMTMAAEKVPFRFLITNI
;
A
#
# COMPACT_ATOMS: atom_id res chain seq x y z
N MET A 1 -37.74 -14.23 -23.09
CA MET A 1 -37.60 -12.86 -22.54
C MET A 1 -36.14 -12.47 -22.73
N ALA A 2 -35.88 -11.38 -23.44
CA ALA A 2 -34.51 -10.86 -23.49
C ALA A 2 -34.15 -10.36 -22.08
N SER A 3 -33.14 -10.94 -21.46
CA SER A 3 -32.63 -10.43 -20.20
C SER A 3 -31.92 -9.10 -20.44
N LEU A 4 -31.95 -8.19 -19.47
CA LEU A 4 -31.17 -6.94 -19.53
C LEU A 4 -29.67 -7.20 -19.78
N GLU A 5 -29.16 -8.35 -19.38
CA GLU A 5 -27.83 -8.83 -19.73
C GLU A 5 -27.56 -8.92 -21.24
N SER A 6 -28.58 -9.21 -22.06
CA SER A 6 -28.43 -9.30 -23.51
C SER A 6 -28.35 -7.94 -24.23
N VAL A 7 -28.70 -6.85 -23.53
CA VAL A 7 -28.67 -5.47 -24.06
C VAL A 7 -27.50 -4.68 -23.44
N PHE A 8 -26.86 -5.25 -22.41
CA PHE A 8 -25.74 -4.63 -21.74
C PHE A 8 -24.44 -4.88 -22.51
N ASP A 9 -23.88 -3.83 -23.05
CA ASP A 9 -22.58 -3.88 -23.71
C ASP A 9 -21.47 -3.72 -22.65
N ARG A 10 -21.01 -4.86 -22.11
CA ARG A 10 -19.92 -4.94 -21.15
C ARG A 10 -18.64 -4.35 -21.72
N ASP A 11 -18.36 -4.59 -23.00
CA ASP A 11 -17.11 -4.15 -23.64
C ASP A 11 -17.09 -2.64 -23.79
N LEU A 12 -18.24 -2.03 -24.06
CA LEU A 12 -18.39 -0.58 -24.07
C LEU A 12 -18.14 0.02 -22.70
N LEU A 13 -18.67 -0.59 -21.63
CA LEU A 13 -18.45 -0.11 -20.25
C LEU A 13 -17.00 -0.29 -19.82
N LEU A 14 -16.38 -1.43 -20.15
CA LEU A 14 -14.96 -1.68 -19.89
C LEU A 14 -14.05 -0.71 -20.66
N SER A 15 -14.48 -0.18 -21.80
CA SER A 15 -13.71 0.81 -22.55
C SER A 15 -13.56 2.15 -21.80
N TYR A 16 -14.44 2.45 -20.84
CA TYR A 16 -14.36 3.64 -19.99
C TYR A 16 -13.54 3.41 -18.72
N MET A 17 -13.17 2.17 -18.41
CA MET A 17 -12.45 1.79 -17.21
C MET A 17 -10.97 1.57 -17.51
N SER A 18 -10.10 2.00 -16.62
CA SER A 18 -8.67 1.68 -16.70
C SER A 18 -8.43 0.23 -16.30
N ALA A 19 -7.51 -0.43 -16.99
CA ALA A 19 -7.11 -1.80 -16.64
C ALA A 19 -6.52 -1.90 -15.22
N ASP A 20 -5.90 -0.83 -14.75
CA ASP A 20 -5.21 -0.80 -13.46
C ASP A 20 -5.33 0.58 -12.77
N PRO A 21 -6.43 0.83 -12.03
CA PRO A 21 -6.66 2.10 -11.36
C PRO A 21 -5.65 2.39 -10.24
N ILE A 22 -5.00 1.37 -9.68
CA ILE A 22 -4.02 1.54 -8.61
C ILE A 22 -2.84 2.40 -9.07
N ARG A 23 -2.38 2.23 -10.31
CA ARG A 23 -1.24 2.98 -10.86
C ARG A 23 -1.44 4.49 -10.91
N GLN A 24 -2.66 4.97 -10.71
CA GLN A 24 -2.98 6.40 -10.67
C GLN A 24 -2.78 7.01 -9.28
N THR A 25 -2.53 6.22 -8.25
CA THR A 25 -2.35 6.72 -6.89
C THR A 25 -0.96 7.33 -6.68
N PRO A 26 -0.82 8.42 -5.86
CA PRO A 26 0.47 8.99 -5.52
C PRO A 26 1.42 7.97 -4.88
N PHE A 27 0.90 7.08 -4.07
CA PHE A 27 1.69 6.00 -3.46
C PHE A 27 2.32 5.10 -4.51
N TRP A 28 1.56 4.70 -5.56
CA TRP A 28 2.10 3.88 -6.64
C TRP A 28 3.14 4.61 -7.48
N GLN A 29 2.88 5.89 -7.76
CA GLN A 29 3.80 6.74 -8.52
C GLN A 29 5.14 6.97 -7.81
N SER A 30 5.20 6.72 -6.49
CA SER A 30 6.44 6.81 -5.71
C SER A 30 7.51 5.78 -6.09
N GLY A 31 7.16 4.74 -6.86
CA GLY A 31 8.04 3.60 -7.12
C GLY A 31 8.27 2.69 -5.90
N ALA A 32 7.61 2.96 -4.77
CA ALA A 32 7.66 2.13 -3.57
C ALA A 32 6.99 0.78 -3.74
N PHE A 33 6.07 0.69 -4.71
CA PHE A 33 5.28 -0.51 -4.97
C PHE A 33 5.84 -1.29 -6.15
N ALA A 34 6.14 -2.57 -5.90
CA ALA A 34 6.48 -3.53 -6.95
C ALA A 34 5.24 -4.30 -7.36
N SER A 35 5.03 -4.40 -8.67
CA SER A 35 4.20 -5.43 -9.26
C SER A 35 5.10 -6.64 -9.58
N ASP A 36 4.96 -7.72 -8.86
CA ASP A 36 5.67 -8.98 -9.16
C ASP A 36 4.76 -9.87 -10.01
N ASN A 37 5.22 -10.32 -11.16
CA ASN A 37 4.48 -11.20 -12.07
C ASN A 37 4.01 -12.52 -11.41
N ARG A 38 4.51 -12.86 -10.24
CA ARG A 38 4.05 -14.02 -9.43
C ARG A 38 2.75 -13.72 -8.70
N ILE A 39 2.53 -12.48 -8.27
CA ILE A 39 1.39 -12.07 -7.46
C ILE A 39 0.06 -12.21 -8.22
N PRO A 40 -0.10 -11.73 -9.49
CA PRO A 40 -1.33 -11.94 -10.24
C PRO A 40 -1.70 -13.40 -10.42
N LYS A 41 -0.69 -14.29 -10.55
CA LYS A 41 -0.92 -15.74 -10.64
C LYS A 41 -1.40 -16.33 -9.33
N LEU A 42 -0.90 -15.84 -8.19
CA LEU A 42 -1.35 -16.25 -6.86
C LEU A 42 -2.78 -15.75 -6.60
N LEU A 43 -3.09 -14.51 -6.97
CA LEU A 43 -4.45 -13.96 -6.89
C LEU A 43 -5.43 -14.77 -7.75
N ALA A 44 -5.06 -15.11 -8.98
CA ALA A 44 -5.89 -15.91 -9.88
C ALA A 44 -6.09 -17.36 -9.40
N ALA A 45 -5.20 -17.89 -8.58
CA ALA A 45 -5.30 -19.24 -8.02
C ALA A 45 -6.34 -19.37 -6.89
N GLY A 46 -6.93 -18.26 -6.41
CA GLY A 46 -8.02 -18.26 -5.42
C GLY A 46 -7.59 -18.57 -3.98
N SER A 47 -6.36 -18.27 -3.60
CA SER A 47 -5.88 -18.42 -2.22
C SER A 47 -6.24 -17.20 -1.39
N GLN A 48 -6.64 -17.40 -0.11
CA GLN A 48 -6.90 -16.32 0.85
C GLN A 48 -5.60 -15.73 1.40
N ASP A 49 -4.62 -16.58 1.60
CA ASP A 49 -3.28 -16.20 2.02
C ASP A 49 -2.24 -16.64 0.99
N PHE A 50 -1.13 -15.96 1.01
CA PHE A 50 0.03 -16.34 0.22
C PHE A 50 1.26 -16.35 1.11
N THR A 51 2.19 -17.23 0.77
CA THR A 51 3.47 -17.32 1.43
C THR A 51 4.57 -17.12 0.39
N VAL A 52 5.41 -16.12 0.62
CA VAL A 52 6.59 -15.87 -0.20
C VAL A 52 7.81 -16.37 0.56
N PRO A 53 8.44 -17.47 0.12
CA PRO A 53 9.71 -17.89 0.69
C PRO A 53 10.83 -16.95 0.24
N TYR A 54 11.76 -16.64 1.13
CA TYR A 54 12.98 -15.92 0.82
C TYR A 54 14.18 -16.59 1.49
N ILE A 55 15.35 -16.41 0.87
CA ILE A 55 16.62 -16.88 1.43
C ILE A 55 17.19 -15.74 2.26
N MET A 56 17.58 -16.01 3.51
CA MET A 56 18.26 -15.02 4.34
C MET A 56 19.66 -14.74 3.78
N ASP A 57 20.08 -13.48 3.85
CA ASP A 57 21.44 -13.12 3.46
C ASP A 57 22.45 -13.88 4.33
N ILE A 58 23.50 -14.37 3.70
CA ILE A 58 24.60 -15.01 4.40
C ILE A 58 25.32 -13.95 5.24
N ASP A 59 25.53 -14.23 6.54
CA ASP A 59 26.27 -13.34 7.41
C ASP A 59 27.76 -13.30 6.98
N GLY A 60 28.16 -12.19 6.40
CA GLY A 60 29.54 -11.93 5.97
C GLY A 60 30.49 -11.55 7.11
N ASN A 61 29.97 -11.29 8.33
CA ASN A 61 30.79 -10.92 9.50
C ASN A 61 31.42 -12.13 10.20
N LEU A 62 31.07 -13.34 9.77
CA LEU A 62 31.66 -14.56 10.31
C LEU A 62 33.03 -14.82 9.69
N GLU A 63 34.02 -15.09 10.53
CA GLU A 63 35.36 -15.42 10.08
C GLU A 63 35.38 -16.62 9.14
N SER A 64 36.13 -16.53 8.05
CA SER A 64 36.27 -17.60 7.05
C SER A 64 37.07 -18.78 7.60
N ASN A 65 36.81 -19.99 7.11
CA ASN A 65 37.67 -21.13 7.40
C ASN A 65 39.05 -20.94 6.74
N TYR A 66 40.10 -21.26 7.46
CA TYR A 66 41.45 -21.24 6.96
C TYR A 66 41.91 -22.64 6.50
N SER A 67 42.33 -22.74 5.25
CA SER A 67 42.82 -24.00 4.69
C SER A 67 44.18 -24.36 5.28
N ASN A 68 44.39 -25.64 5.56
CA ASN A 68 45.63 -26.21 5.99
C ASN A 68 45.96 -27.53 5.24
N THR A 69 47.08 -28.19 5.53
CA THR A 69 47.51 -29.42 4.90
C THR A 69 47.21 -30.67 5.71
N ILE A 70 46.46 -30.54 6.82
CA ILE A 70 46.15 -31.62 7.74
C ILE A 70 44.94 -32.40 7.21
N LEU A 71 45.15 -33.65 6.79
CA LEU A 71 44.12 -34.49 6.18
C LEU A 71 42.92 -34.81 7.09
N THR A 72 43.10 -34.73 8.40
CA THR A 72 42.06 -35.00 9.41
C THR A 72 41.26 -33.77 9.81
N ASP A 73 41.67 -32.58 9.35
CA ASP A 73 41.00 -31.35 9.65
C ASP A 73 39.92 -31.08 8.58
N ILE A 74 38.66 -31.16 8.99
CA ILE A 74 37.52 -31.10 8.06
C ILE A 74 36.77 -29.79 8.28
N ALA A 75 36.64 -28.98 7.21
CA ALA A 75 35.84 -27.79 7.23
C ALA A 75 34.34 -28.09 7.36
N MET A 76 33.67 -27.40 8.29
CA MET A 76 32.22 -27.50 8.45
C MET A 76 31.51 -26.49 7.54
N PRO A 77 30.66 -26.92 6.59
CA PRO A 77 29.85 -26.02 5.81
C PRO A 77 28.80 -25.32 6.68
N ARG A 78 28.53 -24.08 6.40
CA ARG A 78 27.48 -23.29 7.07
C ARG A 78 26.15 -23.51 6.36
N GLY A 79 25.07 -23.62 7.14
CA GLY A 79 23.72 -23.74 6.59
C GLY A 79 23.23 -22.41 6.04
N ILE A 80 22.41 -22.47 4.99
CA ILE A 80 21.65 -21.33 4.48
C ILE A 80 20.27 -21.38 5.13
N GLU A 81 19.87 -20.30 5.77
CA GLU A 81 18.56 -20.18 6.38
C GLU A 81 17.56 -19.60 5.39
N ALA A 82 16.34 -20.12 5.42
CA ALA A 82 15.22 -19.61 4.64
C ALA A 82 14.13 -19.08 5.56
N GLY A 83 13.61 -17.92 5.23
CA GLY A 83 12.45 -17.34 5.88
C GLY A 83 11.20 -17.41 4.99
N LYS A 84 10.07 -17.08 5.56
CA LYS A 84 8.81 -16.94 4.83
C LYS A 84 8.06 -15.69 5.28
N MET A 85 7.47 -14.98 4.32
CA MET A 85 6.55 -13.87 4.56
C MET A 85 5.14 -14.32 4.21
N LYS A 86 4.21 -14.17 5.12
CA LYS A 86 2.78 -14.41 4.90
C LYS A 86 2.08 -13.09 4.62
N GLY A 87 1.19 -13.09 3.63
CA GLY A 87 0.31 -11.97 3.36
C GLY A 87 -1.09 -12.45 3.04
N MET A 88 -2.05 -11.53 3.00
CA MET A 88 -3.46 -11.81 2.78
C MET A 88 -3.96 -11.14 1.50
N VAL A 89 -4.73 -11.89 0.71
CA VAL A 89 -5.48 -11.37 -0.43
C VAL A 89 -6.81 -10.83 0.07
N ASN A 90 -7.21 -9.67 -0.43
CA ASN A 90 -8.48 -9.05 -0.08
C ASN A 90 -9.42 -9.08 -1.27
N TYR A 91 -10.55 -9.76 -1.10
CA TYR A 91 -11.64 -9.87 -2.06
C TYR A 91 -12.66 -8.75 -1.80
N LEU A 92 -12.72 -7.78 -2.69
CA LEU A 92 -13.51 -6.57 -2.50
C LEU A 92 -14.66 -6.51 -3.52
N ASN A 93 -15.79 -5.97 -3.10
CA ASN A 93 -16.91 -5.71 -3.98
C ASN A 93 -17.62 -4.42 -3.59
N GLU A 94 -18.17 -3.74 -4.59
CA GLU A 94 -19.01 -2.56 -4.44
C GLU A 94 -20.21 -2.67 -5.37
N GLY A 95 -21.37 -2.25 -4.88
CA GLY A 95 -22.61 -2.29 -5.64
C GLY A 95 -23.26 -0.91 -5.70
N TYR A 96 -23.63 -0.47 -6.90
CA TYR A 96 -24.31 0.79 -7.16
C TYR A 96 -25.70 0.50 -7.75
N VAL A 97 -26.74 1.07 -7.13
CA VAL A 97 -28.13 0.80 -7.50
C VAL A 97 -28.77 2.01 -8.15
N GLU A 98 -29.54 1.77 -9.21
CA GLU A 98 -30.38 2.76 -9.87
C GLU A 98 -31.82 2.26 -9.90
N ALA A 99 -32.79 3.14 -9.60
CA ALA A 99 -34.18 2.85 -9.78
C ALA A 99 -34.62 3.19 -11.23
N ASN A 100 -35.28 2.26 -11.91
CA ASN A 100 -35.76 2.47 -13.28
C ASN A 100 -36.70 3.67 -13.39
N LEU A 101 -37.50 3.93 -12.36
CA LEU A 101 -38.39 5.08 -12.30
C LEU A 101 -37.62 6.41 -12.28
N THR A 102 -36.48 6.47 -11.60
CA THR A 102 -35.62 7.67 -11.60
C THR A 102 -35.12 7.99 -12.99
N ARG A 103 -34.67 6.98 -13.74
CA ARG A 103 -34.26 7.12 -15.14
C ARG A 103 -35.41 7.61 -16.05
N ALA A 104 -36.59 7.06 -15.83
CA ALA A 104 -37.79 7.46 -16.61
C ALA A 104 -38.23 8.90 -16.34
N LEU A 105 -38.09 9.37 -15.08
CA LEU A 105 -38.49 10.72 -14.68
C LEU A 105 -37.45 11.79 -15.03
N THR A 106 -36.16 11.47 -14.92
CA THR A 106 -35.08 12.47 -15.07
C THR A 106 -34.44 12.46 -16.45
N GLY A 107 -34.60 11.38 -17.23
CA GLY A 107 -33.94 11.19 -18.51
C GLY A 107 -32.41 11.05 -18.40
N VAL A 108 -31.86 10.93 -17.18
CA VAL A 108 -30.43 10.74 -16.90
C VAL A 108 -30.15 9.26 -16.73
N GLU A 109 -28.99 8.80 -17.15
CA GLU A 109 -28.50 7.44 -16.94
C GLU A 109 -27.39 7.42 -15.85
N PRO A 110 -27.76 7.36 -14.54
CA PRO A 110 -26.79 7.43 -13.43
C PRO A 110 -25.73 6.35 -13.49
N LEU A 111 -26.08 5.12 -13.88
CA LEU A 111 -25.13 4.01 -13.95
C LEU A 111 -23.99 4.27 -14.95
N ARG A 112 -24.26 4.99 -16.04
CA ARG A 112 -23.24 5.37 -17.02
C ARG A 112 -22.21 6.35 -16.42
N GLU A 113 -22.69 7.31 -15.64
CA GLU A 113 -21.79 8.25 -14.94
C GLU A 113 -21.03 7.57 -13.80
N ILE A 114 -21.67 6.64 -13.07
CA ILE A 114 -21.02 5.82 -12.04
C ILE A 114 -19.91 4.98 -12.68
N ALA A 115 -20.13 4.36 -13.83
CA ALA A 115 -19.12 3.56 -14.51
C ALA A 115 -17.83 4.32 -14.79
N LYS A 116 -17.93 5.62 -15.14
CA LYS A 116 -16.75 6.48 -15.34
C LYS A 116 -15.98 6.79 -14.06
N GLN A 117 -16.64 6.70 -12.90
CA GLN A 117 -16.06 7.02 -11.60
C GLN A 117 -15.51 5.79 -10.86
N ILE A 118 -15.88 4.58 -11.28
CA ILE A 118 -15.49 3.32 -10.62
C ILE A 118 -13.98 3.18 -10.46
N ASP A 119 -13.21 3.55 -11.49
CA ASP A 119 -11.75 3.49 -11.43
C ASP A 119 -11.19 4.40 -10.34
N GLY A 120 -11.74 5.60 -10.20
CA GLY A 120 -11.36 6.53 -9.14
C GLY A 120 -11.69 5.98 -7.75
N VAL A 121 -12.81 5.27 -7.60
CA VAL A 121 -13.17 4.61 -6.34
C VAL A 121 -12.19 3.51 -6.00
N TRP A 122 -11.85 2.63 -6.95
CA TRP A 122 -10.88 1.56 -6.72
C TRP A 122 -9.47 2.07 -6.45
N ALA A 123 -9.05 3.15 -7.13
CA ALA A 123 -7.79 3.83 -6.85
C ALA A 123 -7.74 4.37 -5.39
N GLN A 124 -8.82 5.00 -4.94
CA GLN A 124 -8.94 5.48 -3.57
C GLN A 124 -8.94 4.34 -2.54
N GLN A 125 -9.64 3.23 -2.81
CA GLN A 125 -9.65 2.06 -1.95
C GLN A 125 -8.25 1.45 -1.81
N ALA A 126 -7.50 1.37 -2.90
CA ALA A 126 -6.12 0.88 -2.90
C ALA A 126 -5.20 1.79 -2.07
N GLU A 127 -5.31 3.12 -2.22
CA GLU A 127 -4.53 4.08 -1.43
C GLU A 127 -4.86 3.99 0.07
N ILE A 128 -6.14 3.90 0.43
CA ILE A 128 -6.57 3.75 1.83
C ILE A 128 -5.99 2.46 2.43
N ARG A 129 -6.00 1.35 1.69
CA ARG A 129 -5.42 0.09 2.14
C ARG A 129 -3.90 0.16 2.27
N ALA A 130 -3.23 0.83 1.34
CA ALA A 130 -1.79 1.08 1.44
C ALA A 130 -1.45 1.90 2.70
N VAL A 131 -2.19 2.97 2.96
CA VAL A 131 -2.02 3.79 4.17
C VAL A 131 -2.34 2.98 5.44
N ALA A 132 -3.40 2.16 5.44
CA ALA A 132 -3.74 1.30 6.57
C ALA A 132 -2.63 0.28 6.87
N THR A 133 -2.04 -0.32 5.83
CA THR A 133 -0.90 -1.23 5.96
C THR A 133 0.33 -0.52 6.53
N VAL A 134 0.66 0.66 6.01
CA VAL A 134 1.76 1.49 6.53
C VAL A 134 1.53 1.84 8.01
N ASN A 135 0.29 2.20 8.37
CA ASN A 135 -0.07 2.50 9.76
C ASN A 135 0.03 1.27 10.67
N GLY A 136 -0.36 0.09 10.19
CA GLY A 136 -0.22 -1.15 10.95
C GLY A 136 1.22 -1.48 11.28
N VAL A 137 2.12 -1.33 10.30
CA VAL A 137 3.55 -1.52 10.48
C VAL A 137 4.14 -0.44 11.42
N LEU A 138 3.72 0.81 11.28
CA LEU A 138 4.12 1.89 12.19
C LEU A 138 3.68 1.60 13.63
N ASN A 139 2.42 1.19 13.83
CA ASN A 139 1.90 0.85 15.15
C ASN A 139 2.63 -0.35 15.75
N PHE A 140 2.98 -1.35 14.93
CA PHE A 140 3.81 -2.46 15.34
C PHE A 140 5.18 -1.97 15.81
N ASP A 141 5.85 -1.12 15.03
CA ASP A 141 7.17 -0.58 15.36
C ASP A 141 7.12 0.25 16.66
N GLN A 142 6.11 1.10 16.82
CA GLN A 142 5.92 1.91 18.04
C GLN A 142 5.72 1.04 19.29
N ALA A 143 5.10 -0.14 19.15
CA ALA A 143 4.90 -1.09 20.24
C ALA A 143 6.12 -1.96 20.52
N ASN A 144 7.04 -2.14 19.55
CA ASN A 144 8.13 -3.11 19.61
C ASN A 144 9.54 -2.48 19.50
N GLY A 145 9.76 -1.35 20.15
CA GLY A 145 11.12 -0.79 20.32
C GLY A 145 11.55 0.26 19.30
N LYS A 146 10.68 0.66 18.36
CA LYS A 146 10.90 1.78 17.42
C LYS A 146 12.17 1.65 16.55
N ALA A 147 12.43 0.43 16.06
CA ALA A 147 13.63 0.17 15.25
C ALA A 147 13.52 0.73 13.81
N LEU A 148 12.27 1.00 13.33
CA LEU A 148 12.00 1.52 12.00
C LEU A 148 11.66 3.01 12.01
N SER A 149 11.45 3.62 13.16
CA SER A 149 10.98 5.01 13.27
C SER A 149 11.95 5.90 14.03
N LEU A 150 12.16 7.11 13.49
CA LEU A 150 12.76 8.22 14.18
C LEU A 150 11.66 9.22 14.57
N ASP A 151 11.41 9.37 15.86
CA ASP A 151 10.41 10.28 16.39
C ASP A 151 11.08 11.47 17.07
N ILE A 152 11.14 12.59 16.38
CA ILE A 152 11.61 13.88 16.92
C ILE A 152 10.46 14.78 17.36
N SER A 153 9.21 14.31 17.21
CA SER A 153 8.03 15.08 17.57
C SER A 153 7.91 15.28 19.09
N LYS A 154 7.34 16.39 19.50
CA LYS A 154 7.09 16.74 20.89
C LYS A 154 5.57 16.93 21.13
N ALA A 155 5.17 16.84 22.41
CA ALA A 155 3.81 17.14 22.81
C ALA A 155 3.44 18.61 22.55
N THR A 156 4.41 19.52 22.67
CA THR A 156 4.30 20.91 22.24
C THR A 156 5.32 21.14 21.15
N ALA A 157 4.84 21.52 19.97
CA ALA A 157 5.69 21.73 18.80
C ALA A 157 6.66 22.90 19.03
N ASP A 158 7.93 22.69 18.71
CA ASP A 158 8.98 23.67 18.76
C ASP A 158 9.87 23.60 17.51
N ALA A 159 10.90 24.43 17.44
CA ALA A 159 11.81 24.48 16.28
C ALA A 159 12.55 23.13 16.07
N THR A 160 12.84 22.39 17.14
CA THR A 160 13.61 21.14 17.09
C THR A 160 12.75 19.91 16.78
N SER A 161 11.43 20.03 16.87
CA SER A 161 10.47 18.94 16.56
C SER A 161 9.97 18.97 15.11
N LYS A 162 10.38 19.97 14.34
CA LYS A 162 9.98 20.13 12.94
C LYS A 162 10.86 19.32 12.01
N PHE A 163 10.38 19.11 10.79
CA PHE A 163 11.18 18.46 9.76
C PHE A 163 12.45 19.26 9.48
N THR A 164 13.61 18.61 9.61
CA THR A 164 14.95 19.16 9.35
C THR A 164 15.75 18.20 8.48
N VAL A 165 16.82 18.73 7.85
CA VAL A 165 17.78 17.93 7.08
C VAL A 165 18.44 16.87 7.96
N ASP A 166 18.86 17.24 9.16
CA ASP A 166 19.53 16.34 10.11
C ASP A 166 18.63 15.16 10.48
N ALA A 167 17.36 15.44 10.83
CA ALA A 167 16.41 14.37 11.16
C ALA A 167 16.12 13.43 9.99
N PHE A 168 16.16 13.95 8.76
CA PHE A 168 16.01 13.11 7.57
C PHE A 168 17.23 12.20 7.38
N ILE A 169 18.44 12.74 7.51
CA ILE A 169 19.70 11.99 7.37
C ILE A 169 19.79 10.93 8.47
N ASP A 170 19.45 11.27 9.70
CA ASP A 170 19.42 10.34 10.84
C ASP A 170 18.40 9.20 10.61
N ALA A 171 17.22 9.51 10.07
CA ALA A 171 16.23 8.49 9.72
C ALA A 171 16.71 7.58 8.57
N GLU A 172 17.43 8.14 7.59
CA GLU A 172 18.01 7.38 6.49
C GLU A 172 19.17 6.48 6.96
N ALA A 173 19.96 6.94 7.92
CA ALA A 173 21.08 6.18 8.49
C ALA A 173 20.63 4.91 9.25
N LEU A 174 19.37 4.80 9.64
CA LEU A 174 18.81 3.56 10.20
C LEU A 174 18.68 2.43 9.16
N MET A 175 18.78 2.72 7.86
CA MET A 175 18.72 1.73 6.78
C MET A 175 20.12 1.24 6.41
N GLN A 176 20.20 0.01 5.88
CA GLN A 176 21.45 -0.45 5.25
C GLN A 176 21.86 0.50 4.11
N GLU A 177 23.16 0.64 3.89
CA GLU A 177 23.78 1.50 2.86
C GLU A 177 23.16 1.32 1.48
N LYS A 178 22.83 0.07 1.09
CA LYS A 178 22.21 -0.22 -0.20
C LYS A 178 20.83 0.44 -0.43
N TYR A 179 20.20 0.90 0.64
CA TYR A 179 18.88 1.54 0.62
C TYR A 179 18.95 3.07 0.80
N GLN A 180 20.14 3.61 1.05
CA GLN A 180 20.34 5.04 1.20
C GLN A 180 20.41 5.74 -0.17
N GLY A 181 19.94 6.98 -0.25
CA GLY A 181 20.04 7.82 -1.44
C GLY A 181 19.09 7.48 -2.60
N ASN A 182 18.26 6.46 -2.50
CA ASN A 182 17.37 6.03 -3.57
C ASN A 182 15.91 5.93 -3.11
N GLY A 183 14.96 6.06 -4.05
CA GLY A 183 13.55 5.85 -3.82
C GLY A 183 12.76 7.14 -3.68
N ALA A 184 11.76 7.15 -2.79
CA ALA A 184 10.88 8.28 -2.59
C ALA A 184 10.69 8.60 -1.10
N ILE A 185 10.24 9.81 -0.83
CA ILE A 185 9.70 10.20 0.47
C ILE A 185 8.22 10.54 0.29
N ILE A 186 7.37 9.86 1.03
CA ILE A 186 5.93 10.11 1.02
C ILE A 186 5.61 11.03 2.21
N VAL A 187 5.10 12.21 1.92
CA VAL A 187 4.85 13.25 2.91
C VAL A 187 3.43 13.80 2.81
N HIS A 188 2.91 14.27 3.93
CA HIS A 188 1.67 15.05 3.93
C HIS A 188 1.94 16.42 3.27
N PRO A 189 0.98 17.03 2.52
CA PRO A 189 1.17 18.34 1.85
C PRO A 189 1.65 19.47 2.77
N LYS A 190 1.27 19.46 4.04
CA LYS A 190 1.75 20.43 5.02
C LYS A 190 3.26 20.30 5.31
N VAL A 191 3.77 19.04 5.39
CA VAL A 191 5.22 18.79 5.55
C VAL A 191 5.95 19.24 4.29
N ALA A 192 5.45 18.89 3.10
CA ALA A 192 6.01 19.34 1.83
C ALA A 192 6.06 20.87 1.74
N ALA A 193 5.01 21.57 2.21
CA ALA A 193 5.02 23.02 2.27
C ALA A 193 6.10 23.57 3.24
N ALA A 194 6.32 22.91 4.38
CA ALA A 194 7.40 23.28 5.31
C ALA A 194 8.78 23.05 4.68
N MET A 195 8.97 21.93 3.97
CA MET A 195 10.20 21.63 3.23
C MET A 195 10.48 22.69 2.14
N ARG A 196 9.47 23.10 1.39
CA ARG A 196 9.61 24.19 0.38
C ARG A 196 9.99 25.52 1.01
N LYS A 197 9.42 25.87 2.18
CA LYS A 197 9.79 27.11 2.90
C LYS A 197 11.23 27.12 3.37
N GLN A 198 11.80 25.96 3.61
CA GLN A 198 13.21 25.78 3.98
C GLN A 198 14.13 25.63 2.77
N ASN A 199 13.61 25.77 1.53
CA ASN A 199 14.33 25.55 0.27
C ASN A 199 15.00 24.16 0.16
N LEU A 200 14.36 23.13 0.74
CA LEU A 200 14.88 21.76 0.75
C LEU A 200 14.49 20.98 -0.51
N ILE A 201 13.49 21.43 -1.26
CA ILE A 201 12.98 20.72 -2.44
C ILE A 201 13.59 21.34 -3.70
N GLU A 202 14.25 20.46 -4.47
CA GLU A 202 14.74 20.76 -5.80
C GLU A 202 13.72 20.32 -6.86
N LYS A 203 13.64 21.04 -7.98
CA LYS A 203 12.79 20.68 -9.11
C LYS A 203 13.67 20.20 -10.25
N LEU A 204 13.56 18.95 -10.60
CA LEU A 204 14.25 18.36 -11.73
C LEU A 204 13.32 18.35 -12.95
N ASN A 205 13.78 18.99 -14.03
CA ASN A 205 13.11 18.98 -15.32
C ASN A 205 13.77 17.89 -16.19
N TYR A 206 13.07 16.78 -16.40
CA TYR A 206 13.57 15.70 -17.30
C TYR A 206 13.23 15.97 -18.77
N SER A 207 12.18 16.75 -19.05
CA SER A 207 11.74 17.13 -20.40
C SER A 207 10.94 18.43 -20.34
N SER A 208 10.91 19.16 -21.45
CA SER A 208 10.06 20.34 -21.61
C SER A 208 8.56 20.04 -21.54
N ASP A 209 8.18 18.79 -21.86
CA ASP A 209 6.79 18.37 -22.00
C ASP A 209 6.22 17.68 -20.74
N LEU A 210 7.09 17.38 -19.76
CA LEU A 210 6.68 16.73 -18.51
C LEU A 210 6.75 17.72 -17.34
N PRO A 211 5.82 17.63 -16.39
CA PRO A 211 5.89 18.46 -15.18
C PRO A 211 7.18 18.15 -14.40
N PRO A 212 7.81 19.17 -13.78
CA PRO A 212 9.01 18.96 -12.99
C PRO A 212 8.74 18.04 -11.79
N VAL A 213 9.66 17.12 -11.55
CA VAL A 213 9.61 16.22 -10.38
C VAL A 213 10.26 16.93 -9.20
N GLU A 214 9.56 16.98 -8.09
CA GLU A 214 10.10 17.47 -6.82
C GLU A 214 11.01 16.39 -6.20
N VAL A 215 12.25 16.75 -5.90
CA VAL A 215 13.26 15.83 -5.35
C VAL A 215 13.88 16.45 -4.11
N TYR A 216 14.13 15.61 -3.12
CA TYR A 216 14.87 15.95 -1.91
C TYR A 216 15.94 14.90 -1.63
N ASN A 217 17.19 15.30 -1.56
CA ASN A 217 18.34 14.41 -1.32
C ASN A 217 18.33 13.13 -2.17
N GLY A 218 18.06 13.27 -3.49
CA GLY A 218 18.00 12.15 -4.43
C GLY A 218 16.70 11.34 -4.40
N ARG A 219 15.77 11.63 -3.49
CA ARG A 219 14.46 10.94 -3.35
C ARG A 219 13.34 11.77 -3.96
N ALA A 220 12.47 11.13 -4.71
CA ALA A 220 11.26 11.79 -5.22
C ALA A 220 10.32 12.15 -4.07
N VAL A 221 9.82 13.39 -4.04
CA VAL A 221 8.85 13.83 -3.03
C VAL A 221 7.45 13.57 -3.52
N VAL A 222 6.78 12.63 -2.90
CA VAL A 222 5.40 12.25 -3.20
C VAL A 222 4.47 12.78 -2.12
N GLN A 223 3.46 13.54 -2.52
CA GLN A 223 2.51 14.13 -1.59
C GLN A 223 1.23 13.32 -1.54
N SER A 224 0.80 12.89 -0.34
CA SER A 224 -0.49 12.29 -0.11
C SER A 224 -1.23 12.99 1.03
N THR A 225 -2.45 13.42 0.76
CA THR A 225 -3.35 14.00 1.77
C THR A 225 -3.83 12.96 2.78
N ARG A 226 -3.70 11.69 2.45
CA ARG A 226 -4.05 10.54 3.31
C ARG A 226 -2.88 10.10 4.21
N GLY A 227 -1.73 10.80 4.15
CA GLY A 227 -0.58 10.53 5.02
C GLY A 227 -0.97 10.53 6.49
N THR A 228 -0.33 9.70 7.27
CA THR A 228 -0.65 9.49 8.69
C THR A 228 -0.43 10.74 9.52
N ILE A 229 -1.46 11.12 10.27
CA ILE A 229 -1.42 12.22 11.24
C ILE A 229 -1.80 11.65 12.60
N ILE A 230 -0.95 11.89 13.60
CA ILE A 230 -1.19 11.48 14.99
C ILE A 230 -1.55 12.71 15.80
N GLY A 231 -2.74 12.70 16.42
CA GLY A 231 -3.26 13.85 17.16
C GLY A 231 -3.89 14.92 16.24
N THR A 232 -4.25 16.05 16.83
CA THR A 232 -4.98 17.13 16.16
C THR A 232 -4.43 18.51 16.56
N GLY A 233 -4.72 19.55 15.75
CA GLY A 233 -4.38 20.93 16.07
C GLY A 233 -2.91 21.28 15.80
N ALA A 234 -2.39 22.27 16.54
CA ALA A 234 -1.05 22.83 16.35
C ALA A 234 0.08 21.85 16.70
N ASN A 235 -0.20 20.89 17.58
CA ASN A 235 0.76 19.88 18.03
C ASN A 235 0.60 18.53 17.31
N ALA A 236 -0.16 18.49 16.22
CA ALA A 236 -0.31 17.29 15.42
C ALA A 236 1.06 16.81 14.91
N LYS A 237 1.28 15.50 14.96
CA LYS A 237 2.48 14.85 14.47
C LYS A 237 2.22 14.28 13.09
N TYR A 238 3.13 14.50 12.19
CA TYR A 238 3.04 14.06 10.81
C TYR A 238 4.07 12.96 10.57
N VAL A 239 3.63 11.88 9.97
CA VAL A 239 4.51 10.75 9.62
C VAL A 239 4.93 10.90 8.16
N SER A 240 6.22 11.06 7.95
CA SER A 240 6.85 11.00 6.63
C SER A 240 7.44 9.61 6.45
N VAL A 241 7.21 8.98 5.30
CA VAL A 241 7.67 7.61 5.03
C VAL A 241 8.77 7.66 3.98
N LEU A 242 9.98 7.32 4.39
CA LEU A 242 11.10 7.12 3.48
C LEU A 242 10.97 5.71 2.91
N VAL A 243 10.82 5.58 1.61
CA VAL A 243 10.63 4.29 0.95
C VAL A 243 11.64 4.09 -0.15
N ASN A 244 12.13 2.88 -0.26
CA ASN A 244 12.93 2.47 -1.41
C ASN A 244 12.06 1.85 -2.49
N GLN A 245 12.63 1.66 -3.67
CA GLN A 245 11.98 0.91 -4.73
C GLN A 245 11.63 -0.50 -4.23
N ASN A 246 10.43 -0.95 -4.57
CA ASN A 246 9.93 -2.29 -4.22
C ASN A 246 9.81 -2.55 -2.70
N ALA A 247 9.62 -1.51 -1.89
CA ALA A 247 9.42 -1.65 -0.45
C ALA A 247 8.09 -2.36 -0.11
N PHE A 248 7.11 -2.25 -0.98
CA PHE A 248 5.80 -2.89 -0.85
C PHE A 248 5.50 -3.71 -2.11
N ALA A 249 4.97 -4.90 -1.92
CA ALA A 249 4.33 -5.66 -2.98
C ALA A 249 2.87 -5.25 -3.03
N ALA A 250 2.38 -4.77 -4.16
CA ALA A 250 0.98 -4.45 -4.30
C ALA A 250 0.50 -4.79 -5.72
N GLU A 251 -0.70 -5.35 -5.78
CA GLU A 251 -1.35 -5.72 -7.02
C GLU A 251 -2.86 -5.62 -6.89
N SER A 252 -3.52 -5.33 -8.00
CA SER A 252 -4.97 -5.38 -8.10
C SER A 252 -5.35 -6.12 -9.37
N VAL A 253 -6.17 -7.13 -9.22
CA VAL A 253 -6.65 -7.91 -10.35
C VAL A 253 -8.16 -7.81 -10.42
N ALA A 254 -8.67 -7.54 -11.63
CA ALA A 254 -10.09 -7.64 -11.90
C ALA A 254 -10.52 -9.12 -11.82
N ASN A 255 -11.54 -9.40 -11.03
CA ASN A 255 -12.09 -10.74 -10.93
C ASN A 255 -12.79 -11.12 -12.25
N SER A 256 -12.93 -12.42 -12.57
CA SER A 256 -13.65 -12.90 -13.75
C SER A 256 -15.12 -12.40 -13.82
N ARG A 257 -15.67 -11.98 -12.69
CA ARG A 257 -16.97 -11.34 -12.51
C ARG A 257 -16.85 -9.91 -12.00
N ASP A 258 -15.88 -9.16 -12.49
CA ASP A 258 -15.57 -7.82 -12.04
C ASP A 258 -16.69 -6.81 -12.29
N LEU A 259 -17.48 -7.02 -13.31
CA LEU A 259 -18.57 -6.13 -13.68
C LEU A 259 -19.82 -6.95 -14.04
N ILE A 260 -20.88 -6.80 -13.25
CA ILE A 260 -22.15 -7.48 -13.47
C ILE A 260 -23.31 -6.51 -13.23
N LEU A 261 -24.28 -6.51 -14.16
CA LEU A 261 -25.57 -5.89 -13.96
C LEU A 261 -26.57 -6.93 -13.43
N SER A 262 -27.25 -6.59 -12.36
CA SER A 262 -28.35 -7.38 -11.80
C SER A 262 -29.61 -6.52 -11.76
N ALA A 263 -30.67 -6.99 -12.39
CA ALA A 263 -31.98 -6.34 -12.36
C ALA A 263 -32.91 -7.07 -11.38
N THR A 264 -33.64 -6.30 -10.59
CA THR A 264 -34.65 -6.81 -9.64
C THR A 264 -35.96 -6.07 -9.88
N GLU A 265 -36.84 -6.65 -10.68
CA GLU A 265 -38.06 -6.00 -11.15
C GLU A 265 -39.16 -5.90 -10.08
N GLN A 266 -39.11 -6.76 -9.05
CA GLN A 266 -40.11 -6.80 -7.98
C GLN A 266 -39.99 -5.63 -6.97
N THR A 267 -38.81 -5.01 -6.87
CA THR A 267 -38.56 -3.91 -5.94
C THR A 267 -39.21 -2.61 -6.44
N GLY A 268 -39.50 -1.68 -5.52
CA GLY A 268 -40.17 -0.42 -5.87
C GLY A 268 -41.60 -0.61 -6.32
N ASN A 269 -42.30 -1.64 -5.82
CA ASN A 269 -43.68 -1.99 -6.21
C ASN A 269 -43.83 -2.20 -7.73
N GLY A 270 -42.90 -2.93 -8.33
CA GLY A 270 -42.85 -3.20 -9.78
C GLY A 270 -42.15 -2.13 -10.62
N GLY A 271 -41.60 -1.08 -9.99
CA GLY A 271 -40.78 -0.08 -10.67
C GLY A 271 -39.39 -0.57 -11.08
N GLY A 272 -38.89 -1.58 -10.42
CA GLY A 272 -37.60 -2.22 -10.69
C GLY A 272 -36.38 -1.38 -10.28
N HIS A 273 -35.28 -2.10 -10.00
CA HIS A 273 -33.96 -1.53 -9.75
C HIS A 273 -32.91 -2.29 -10.56
N VAL A 274 -31.91 -1.57 -11.02
CA VAL A 274 -30.72 -2.15 -11.66
C VAL A 274 -29.54 -1.88 -10.75
N THR A 275 -28.75 -2.92 -10.43
CA THR A 275 -27.55 -2.81 -9.60
C THR A 275 -26.33 -3.18 -10.45
N LEU A 276 -25.35 -2.28 -10.49
CA LEU A 276 -24.06 -2.51 -11.08
C LEU A 276 -23.09 -2.99 -9.97
N TRP A 277 -22.66 -4.23 -10.06
CA TRP A 277 -21.66 -4.81 -9.16
C TRP A 277 -20.29 -4.73 -9.79
N THR A 278 -19.31 -4.29 -9.02
CA THR A 278 -17.89 -4.31 -9.39
C THR A 278 -17.08 -5.03 -8.32
N ARG A 279 -16.05 -5.77 -8.73
CA ARG A 279 -15.22 -6.59 -7.83
C ARG A 279 -13.75 -6.43 -8.19
N ARG A 280 -12.90 -6.36 -7.15
CA ARG A 280 -11.46 -6.31 -7.29
C ARG A 280 -10.80 -7.15 -6.20
N ASP A 281 -9.80 -7.91 -6.59
CA ASP A 281 -8.95 -8.66 -5.67
C ASP A 281 -7.67 -7.84 -5.48
N MET A 282 -7.39 -7.42 -4.24
CA MET A 282 -6.29 -6.51 -3.94
C MET A 282 -5.34 -7.11 -2.92
N LEU A 283 -4.07 -6.87 -3.13
CA LEU A 283 -2.99 -7.17 -2.22
C LEU A 283 -2.14 -5.93 -1.99
N VAL A 284 -1.82 -5.65 -0.72
CA VAL A 284 -0.76 -4.70 -0.33
C VAL A 284 0.01 -5.32 0.81
N HIS A 285 1.30 -5.58 0.60
CA HIS A 285 2.14 -6.27 1.59
C HIS A 285 3.51 -5.60 1.72
N PRO A 286 3.95 -5.22 2.93
CA PRO A 286 5.27 -4.63 3.19
C PRO A 286 6.35 -5.69 3.19
N MET A 287 7.49 -5.40 2.56
CA MET A 287 8.64 -6.28 2.58
C MET A 287 9.22 -6.40 3.99
N GLY A 288 9.55 -7.61 4.40
CA GLY A 288 10.13 -7.91 5.72
C GLY A 288 9.12 -8.13 6.83
N PHE A 289 7.84 -8.18 6.52
CA PHE A 289 6.77 -8.43 7.48
C PHE A 289 5.93 -9.66 7.11
N SER A 290 5.26 -10.21 8.10
CA SER A 290 4.19 -11.20 7.92
C SER A 290 2.91 -10.69 8.56
N PHE A 291 1.79 -10.93 7.87
CA PHE A 291 0.46 -10.64 8.37
C PHE A 291 -0.15 -11.89 9.02
N ASN A 292 -0.75 -11.72 10.20
CA ASN A 292 -1.46 -12.81 10.89
C ASN A 292 -2.85 -12.98 10.28
N THR A 293 -2.96 -13.85 9.29
CA THR A 293 -4.21 -14.15 8.59
C THR A 293 -5.23 -14.82 9.50
N ASP A 294 -4.79 -15.63 10.47
CA ASP A 294 -5.66 -16.38 11.36
C ASP A 294 -6.52 -15.45 12.23
N ALA A 295 -5.99 -14.28 12.64
CA ALA A 295 -6.74 -13.29 13.40
C ALA A 295 -7.95 -12.73 12.63
N VAL A 296 -7.85 -12.62 11.30
CA VAL A 296 -8.94 -12.16 10.44
C VAL A 296 -9.94 -13.29 10.16
N LEU A 297 -9.43 -14.49 9.88
CA LEU A 297 -10.26 -15.66 9.55
C LEU A 297 -11.09 -16.17 10.72
N THR A 298 -10.60 -16.01 11.96
CA THR A 298 -11.25 -16.53 13.18
C THR A 298 -12.11 -15.53 13.91
N GLY A 299 -12.12 -14.25 13.52
CA GLY A 299 -12.89 -13.24 14.24
C GLY A 299 -12.52 -11.79 13.95
N GLY A 300 -12.07 -11.52 12.74
CA GLY A 300 -11.79 -10.15 12.29
C GLY A 300 -12.99 -9.21 12.48
N THR A 301 -12.72 -7.90 12.44
CA THR A 301 -13.69 -6.82 12.71
C THR A 301 -14.92 -6.83 11.78
N LYS A 302 -14.89 -7.59 10.69
CA LYS A 302 -15.98 -7.70 9.70
C LYS A 302 -16.70 -9.05 9.74
N ASN A 303 -16.80 -9.69 10.89
CA ASN A 303 -17.51 -10.98 11.08
C ASN A 303 -17.44 -11.93 9.89
N GLU A 304 -16.69 -12.99 10.00
CA GLU A 304 -16.52 -14.02 8.94
C GLU A 304 -16.04 -13.49 7.58
N ALA A 305 -15.60 -12.23 7.52
CA ALA A 305 -15.00 -11.72 6.30
C ALA A 305 -13.69 -12.45 6.02
N LEU A 306 -13.57 -12.97 4.81
CA LEU A 306 -12.36 -13.62 4.32
C LEU A 306 -11.33 -12.61 3.80
N SER A 307 -11.45 -11.34 4.23
CA SER A 307 -10.62 -10.21 3.81
C SER A 307 -10.36 -9.28 4.98
N ALA A 308 -9.13 -8.78 5.09
CA ALA A 308 -8.76 -7.85 6.13
C ALA A 308 -9.48 -6.50 5.95
N SER A 309 -10.10 -5.99 7.01
CA SER A 309 -10.63 -4.63 7.06
C SER A 309 -9.50 -3.61 7.25
N TRP A 310 -9.81 -2.33 7.09
CA TRP A 310 -8.83 -1.27 7.38
C TRP A 310 -8.33 -1.28 8.82
N SER A 311 -9.22 -1.61 9.77
CA SER A 311 -8.84 -1.74 11.18
C SER A 311 -7.97 -2.96 11.43
N ASP A 312 -8.20 -4.08 10.75
CA ASP A 312 -7.33 -5.26 10.85
C ASP A 312 -5.92 -4.96 10.30
N LEU A 313 -5.84 -4.25 9.16
CA LEU A 313 -4.56 -3.82 8.58
C LEU A 313 -3.81 -2.84 9.49
N THR A 314 -4.53 -1.96 10.20
CA THR A 314 -3.93 -0.95 11.09
C THR A 314 -3.53 -1.52 12.45
N ASN A 315 -4.03 -2.69 12.83
CA ASN A 315 -3.78 -3.29 14.12
C ASN A 315 -2.35 -3.85 14.20
N ALA A 316 -1.57 -3.34 15.15
CA ALA A 316 -0.19 -3.76 15.41
C ALA A 316 -0.06 -5.27 15.67
N ALA A 317 -1.02 -5.88 16.37
CA ALA A 317 -0.99 -7.29 16.75
C ALA A 317 -1.08 -8.26 15.55
N ASN A 318 -1.55 -7.77 14.41
CA ASN A 318 -1.67 -8.56 13.19
C ASN A 318 -0.37 -8.59 12.35
N TRP A 319 0.64 -7.86 12.77
CA TRP A 319 1.91 -7.80 12.06
C TRP A 319 3.04 -8.42 12.87
N SER A 320 3.99 -9.02 12.18
CA SER A 320 5.24 -9.51 12.74
C SER A 320 6.39 -9.25 11.79
N MET A 321 7.52 -8.79 12.31
CA MET A 321 8.72 -8.56 11.52
C MET A 321 9.46 -9.87 11.31
N THR A 322 9.83 -10.18 10.08
CA THR A 322 10.49 -11.43 9.68
C THR A 322 11.95 -11.25 9.28
N MET A 323 12.39 -10.00 9.12
CA MET A 323 13.75 -9.63 8.79
C MET A 323 14.31 -8.70 9.86
N ALA A 324 15.64 -8.60 9.96
CA ALA A 324 16.29 -7.59 10.78
C ALA A 324 15.85 -6.18 10.33
N ALA A 325 15.65 -5.27 11.30
CA ALA A 325 15.12 -3.93 11.03
C ALA A 325 15.92 -3.20 9.94
N GLU A 326 17.23 -3.23 9.99
CA GLU A 326 18.13 -2.59 9.02
C GLU A 326 17.93 -3.04 7.56
N LYS A 327 17.42 -4.28 7.37
CA LYS A 327 17.14 -4.87 6.04
C LYS A 327 15.78 -4.50 5.48
N VAL A 328 14.93 -3.84 6.28
CA VAL A 328 13.62 -3.36 5.83
C VAL A 328 13.81 -2.10 4.97
N PRO A 329 13.25 -2.02 3.75
CA PRO A 329 13.55 -0.95 2.80
C PRO A 329 12.71 0.32 2.98
N PHE A 330 12.23 0.60 4.19
CA PHE A 330 11.49 1.82 4.50
C PHE A 330 11.69 2.25 5.94
N ARG A 331 11.50 3.57 6.21
CA ARG A 331 11.60 4.17 7.55
C ARG A 331 10.51 5.21 7.75
N PHE A 332 10.22 5.44 9.02
CA PHE A 332 9.27 6.46 9.44
C PHE A 332 9.99 7.61 10.12
N LEU A 333 9.72 8.82 9.69
CA LEU A 333 10.15 10.04 10.33
C LEU A 333 8.92 10.77 10.86
N ILE A 334 8.83 10.93 12.19
CA ILE A 334 7.69 11.54 12.87
C ILE A 334 8.09 12.94 13.34
N THR A 335 7.40 13.96 12.85
CA THR A 335 7.69 15.37 13.09
C THR A 335 6.44 16.17 13.41
N ASN A 336 6.60 17.32 14.06
CA ASN A 336 5.58 18.38 14.09
C ASN A 336 5.74 19.33 12.88
N ILE A 337 4.85 20.29 12.72
CA ILE A 337 4.90 21.33 11.68
C ILE A 337 5.02 22.72 12.32
#